data_f3aceb38caa9c19db1042d32eb7c9375
#
_entry.id   f3aceb38caa9c19db1042d32eb7c9375
#
_cell.length_a   1.000
_cell.length_b   1.000
_cell.length_c   1.000
_cell.angle_alpha   90.00
_cell.angle_beta   90.00
_cell.angle_gamma   90.00
#
_symmetry.space_group_name_H-M   'P 1'
#
loop_
_entity.id
_entity.type
_entity.pdbx_description
1 polymer ?
#
loop_
_entity_poly.entity_id
_entity_poly.type
_entity_poly.pdbx_seq_one_letter_code
_entity_poly.pdbx_strand_id
1 'polypeptide(L)'
;MAFYFEEPSRTFSEYLLIPGYSSTQCIPSQVNLKTPLVKYKKGTEPDISINIPMVSAIMQSVSDDRMAVALAQEGGISFIYGSQAIEKQAEMIHKVKRYRAGFVVSDSNVSPDMTLADVLAITEETGHSTIAVTADGQPNGKLLGIVTNKDYRVSRMGPDTKVKDFMTTLDNLVYADESTTLKEANDIIWEHKINCLPLVNKNQELVFLVFRKDYDTHKKNENELIDSSKRYMVGAGINTRDYEQRVPALLDAGADVLCIDSSEGFSEWQKITIDYIRKNFGDSVKVGAGNVVDGDGFRFLAEAGADFVKVGIGGGAICITREQKGIGRGQATALIEVAKARDEYYKETGVYVPICSVGLSSNLALYTIIISRWHWPWALISSCWDGTLPDLTRALPRG
;
A
#
# COMPACT_ATOMS: atom_id res chain seq x y z
N MET A 1 34.82 -23.43 -8.66
CA MET A 1 34.98 -24.41 -7.59
C MET A 1 33.91 -24.13 -6.56
N ALA A 2 33.11 -25.13 -6.15
CA ALA A 2 32.15 -24.96 -5.09
C ALA A 2 32.86 -24.77 -3.74
N PHE A 3 32.40 -23.84 -2.91
CA PHE A 3 32.87 -23.66 -1.55
C PHE A 3 31.70 -23.74 -0.58
N TYR A 4 31.98 -24.06 0.66
CA TYR A 4 31.00 -24.20 1.73
C TYR A 4 31.29 -23.19 2.83
N PHE A 5 30.23 -22.53 3.33
CA PHE A 5 30.36 -21.76 4.57
C PHE A 5 30.46 -22.71 5.75
N GLU A 6 31.45 -22.51 6.63
CA GLU A 6 31.60 -23.29 7.85
C GLU A 6 30.50 -22.98 8.88
N GLU A 7 30.08 -21.74 8.93
CA GLU A 7 28.99 -21.32 9.81
C GLU A 7 27.61 -21.58 9.21
N PRO A 8 26.64 -22.08 9.98
CA PRO A 8 25.29 -22.30 9.52
C PRO A 8 24.58 -20.97 9.24
N SER A 9 23.78 -20.97 8.19
CA SER A 9 22.88 -19.84 7.89
C SER A 9 21.66 -19.89 8.82
N ARG A 10 21.41 -18.80 9.55
CA ARG A 10 20.40 -18.72 10.61
C ARG A 10 19.20 -17.86 10.22
N THR A 11 18.03 -18.21 10.76
CA THR A 11 16.81 -17.39 10.69
C THR A 11 16.68 -16.52 11.94
N PHE A 12 15.62 -15.71 12.03
CA PHE A 12 15.43 -14.87 13.23
C PHE A 12 15.09 -15.67 14.50
N SER A 13 14.57 -16.89 14.35
CA SER A 13 14.22 -17.73 15.49
C SER A 13 15.44 -18.19 16.32
N GLU A 14 16.63 -18.18 15.72
CA GLU A 14 17.87 -18.52 16.42
C GLU A 14 18.56 -17.33 17.10
N TYR A 15 17.95 -16.14 17.05
CA TYR A 15 18.51 -14.94 17.68
C TYR A 15 17.55 -14.35 18.69
N LEU A 16 18.07 -13.90 19.80
CA LEU A 16 17.39 -13.08 20.77
C LEU A 16 18.18 -11.79 20.99
N LEU A 17 17.48 -10.69 21.19
CA LEU A 17 18.13 -9.46 21.62
C LEU A 17 18.50 -9.55 23.10
N ILE A 18 19.73 -9.14 23.41
CA ILE A 18 20.12 -8.91 24.80
C ILE A 18 19.53 -7.57 25.21
N PRO A 19 18.66 -7.51 26.24
CA PRO A 19 18.07 -6.25 26.65
C PRO A 19 19.14 -5.27 27.15
N GLY A 20 19.06 -4.05 26.66
CA GLY A 20 19.90 -2.92 27.12
C GLY A 20 19.24 -2.12 28.22
N TYR A 21 19.85 -1.01 28.60
CA TYR A 21 19.30 -0.07 29.57
C TYR A 21 18.08 0.66 28.98
N SER A 22 16.96 0.64 29.71
CA SER A 22 15.73 1.37 29.35
C SER A 22 15.58 2.54 30.33
N SER A 23 15.53 3.75 29.81
CA SER A 23 15.25 4.96 30.59
C SER A 23 13.74 5.24 30.66
N THR A 24 13.35 6.22 31.49
CA THR A 24 11.96 6.71 31.56
C THR A 24 11.48 7.36 30.25
N GLN A 25 12.38 7.64 29.32
CA GLN A 25 12.07 8.18 27.99
C GLN A 25 11.76 7.07 26.96
N CYS A 26 12.00 5.79 27.29
CA CYS A 26 11.71 4.65 26.42
C CYS A 26 10.22 4.27 26.52
N ILE A 27 9.33 5.22 26.24
CA ILE A 27 7.88 5.00 26.22
C ILE A 27 7.35 5.14 24.79
N PRO A 28 6.30 4.39 24.40
CA PRO A 28 5.78 4.36 23.02
C PRO A 28 5.50 5.74 22.43
N SER A 29 4.97 6.67 23.21
CA SER A 29 4.62 8.04 22.76
C SER A 29 5.84 8.91 22.39
N GLN A 30 7.07 8.49 22.75
CA GLN A 30 8.31 9.20 22.41
C GLN A 30 9.11 8.49 21.31
N VAL A 31 8.65 7.33 20.85
CA VAL A 31 9.31 6.58 19.77
C VAL A 31 8.89 7.17 18.42
N ASN A 32 9.87 7.57 17.62
CA ASN A 32 9.65 7.98 16.24
C ASN A 32 10.04 6.84 15.30
N LEU A 33 9.07 6.33 14.54
CA LEU A 33 9.26 5.23 13.58
C LEU A 33 9.55 5.71 12.17
N LYS A 34 9.59 7.04 11.93
CA LYS A 34 9.85 7.59 10.60
C LYS A 34 11.20 7.11 10.06
N THR A 35 11.18 6.56 8.86
CA THR A 35 12.31 5.84 8.26
C THR A 35 12.51 6.25 6.81
N PRO A 36 13.77 6.51 6.36
CA PRO A 36 14.05 6.77 4.96
C PRO A 36 13.70 5.55 4.10
N LEU A 37 12.93 5.76 3.03
CA LEU A 37 12.63 4.71 2.05
C LEU A 37 13.71 4.65 0.96
N VAL A 38 14.27 5.80 0.58
CA VAL A 38 15.20 5.93 -0.54
C VAL A 38 16.56 6.43 -0.09
N LYS A 39 17.59 6.18 -0.91
CA LYS A 39 18.96 6.62 -0.64
C LYS A 39 19.06 8.13 -0.42
N TYR A 40 20.00 8.53 0.41
CA TYR A 40 20.32 9.93 0.69
C TYR A 40 21.80 10.10 0.99
N LYS A 41 22.32 11.30 0.77
CA LYS A 41 23.71 11.65 1.10
C LYS A 41 23.82 12.08 2.55
N LYS A 42 25.01 11.90 3.14
CA LYS A 42 25.31 12.37 4.50
C LYS A 42 25.04 13.87 4.62
N GLY A 43 24.21 14.24 5.57
CA GLY A 43 23.84 15.64 5.82
C GLY A 43 22.67 16.16 4.99
N THR A 44 22.01 15.31 4.20
CA THR A 44 20.76 15.65 3.48
C THR A 44 19.60 14.81 3.99
N GLU A 45 18.39 15.31 3.83
CA GLU A 45 17.18 14.55 4.07
C GLU A 45 16.88 13.63 2.87
N PRO A 46 16.28 12.45 3.11
CA PRO A 46 15.83 11.58 2.03
C PRO A 46 14.61 12.16 1.30
N ASP A 47 14.55 12.00 -0.02
CA ASP A 47 13.44 12.49 -0.84
C ASP A 47 12.10 11.82 -0.47
N ILE A 48 12.14 10.56 -0.03
CA ILE A 48 10.96 9.82 0.43
C ILE A 48 11.30 9.15 1.77
N SER A 49 10.46 9.41 2.76
CA SER A 49 10.43 8.70 4.04
C SER A 49 9.03 8.13 4.28
N ILE A 50 8.95 7.02 5.00
CA ILE A 50 7.69 6.43 5.48
C ILE A 50 7.56 6.67 6.98
N ASN A 51 6.33 6.79 7.47
CA ASN A 51 6.07 7.16 8.86
C ASN A 51 6.17 5.96 9.80
N ILE A 52 5.95 4.75 9.28
CA ILE A 52 6.28 3.47 9.94
C ILE A 52 7.13 2.63 8.99
N PRO A 53 8.11 1.84 9.47
CA PRO A 53 9.03 1.10 8.60
C PRO A 53 8.42 -0.19 8.03
N MET A 54 7.16 -0.12 7.57
CA MET A 54 6.42 -1.25 7.03
C MET A 54 6.15 -1.06 5.54
N VAL A 55 6.42 -2.13 4.78
CA VAL A 55 6.21 -2.20 3.33
C VAL A 55 5.50 -3.50 3.01
N SER A 56 4.49 -3.50 2.14
CA SER A 56 3.85 -4.74 1.73
C SER A 56 4.72 -5.56 0.76
N ALA A 57 4.64 -6.88 0.85
CA ALA A 57 5.32 -7.77 -0.09
C ALA A 57 4.70 -7.65 -1.49
N ILE A 58 5.54 -7.68 -2.55
CA ILE A 58 5.11 -7.55 -3.95
C ILE A 58 4.49 -8.89 -4.43
N MET A 59 3.32 -9.20 -3.89
CA MET A 59 2.64 -10.47 -4.13
C MET A 59 1.16 -10.22 -4.46
N GLN A 60 0.62 -11.00 -5.39
CA GLN A 60 -0.78 -10.88 -5.83
C GLN A 60 -1.78 -11.04 -4.68
N SER A 61 -1.51 -11.94 -3.74
CA SER A 61 -2.36 -12.19 -2.57
C SER A 61 -2.24 -11.14 -1.46
N VAL A 62 -1.38 -10.14 -1.61
CA VAL A 62 -1.04 -9.18 -0.54
C VAL A 62 -1.26 -7.74 -0.97
N SER A 63 -0.69 -7.34 -2.11
CA SER A 63 -0.46 -5.94 -2.46
C SER A 63 -1.35 -5.46 -3.60
N ASP A 64 -2.66 -5.41 -3.36
CA ASP A 64 -3.66 -4.76 -4.20
C ASP A 64 -3.86 -3.27 -3.81
N ASP A 65 -4.78 -2.58 -4.48
CA ASP A 65 -5.15 -1.19 -4.21
C ASP A 65 -5.74 -1.00 -2.80
N ARG A 66 -6.47 -1.97 -2.25
CA ARG A 66 -7.05 -1.91 -0.90
C ARG A 66 -5.96 -1.98 0.17
N MET A 67 -4.99 -2.90 0.02
CA MET A 67 -3.83 -2.97 0.91
C MET A 67 -3.00 -1.69 0.81
N ALA A 68 -2.85 -1.12 -0.39
CA ALA A 68 -2.09 0.12 -0.57
C ALA A 68 -2.72 1.29 0.19
N VAL A 69 -4.03 1.45 0.12
CA VAL A 69 -4.77 2.45 0.89
C VAL A 69 -4.63 2.20 2.39
N ALA A 70 -4.90 0.98 2.86
CA ALA A 70 -4.87 0.65 4.28
C ALA A 70 -3.48 0.87 4.89
N LEU A 71 -2.41 0.46 4.19
CA LEU A 71 -1.05 0.62 4.69
C LEU A 71 -0.59 2.08 4.66
N ALA A 72 -1.00 2.86 3.66
CA ALA A 72 -0.73 4.30 3.61
C ALA A 72 -1.44 5.07 4.74
N GLN A 73 -2.66 4.66 5.12
CA GLN A 73 -3.39 5.21 6.28
C GLN A 73 -2.63 5.02 7.59
N GLU A 74 -1.92 3.90 7.74
CA GLU A 74 -1.10 3.59 8.92
C GLU A 74 0.32 4.20 8.83
N GLY A 75 0.70 4.78 7.70
CA GLY A 75 2.00 5.44 7.51
C GLY A 75 3.08 4.60 6.82
N GLY A 76 2.75 3.38 6.38
CA GLY A 76 3.59 2.53 5.56
C GLY A 76 3.36 2.72 4.06
N ILE A 77 4.01 1.90 3.22
CA ILE A 77 3.83 1.94 1.77
C ILE A 77 3.61 0.55 1.18
N SER A 78 2.68 0.43 0.24
CA SER A 78 2.47 -0.80 -0.51
C SER A 78 3.05 -0.70 -1.91
N PHE A 79 3.62 -1.80 -2.40
CA PHE A 79 4.05 -1.94 -3.79
C PHE A 79 3.08 -2.84 -4.54
N ILE A 80 2.23 -2.26 -5.37
CA ILE A 80 1.25 -3.00 -6.19
C ILE A 80 1.98 -4.07 -7.01
N TYR A 81 1.49 -5.31 -6.94
CA TYR A 81 2.15 -6.46 -7.56
C TYR A 81 2.23 -6.35 -9.10
N GLY A 82 3.38 -6.79 -9.67
CA GLY A 82 3.67 -6.70 -11.09
C GLY A 82 3.26 -7.94 -11.92
N SER A 83 2.81 -9.04 -11.27
CA SER A 83 2.40 -10.28 -11.95
C SER A 83 0.98 -10.18 -12.53
N GLN A 84 0.72 -9.12 -13.30
CA GLN A 84 -0.55 -8.82 -13.95
C GLN A 84 -0.32 -7.94 -15.20
N ALA A 85 -1.40 -7.70 -15.96
CA ALA A 85 -1.36 -6.77 -17.09
C ALA A 85 -1.00 -5.35 -16.64
N ILE A 86 -0.29 -4.61 -17.48
CA ILE A 86 0.21 -3.26 -17.17
C ILE A 86 -0.96 -2.32 -16.86
N GLU A 87 -2.03 -2.41 -17.66
CA GLU A 87 -3.22 -1.58 -17.55
C GLU A 87 -3.94 -1.79 -16.22
N LYS A 88 -4.03 -3.05 -15.75
CA LYS A 88 -4.65 -3.37 -14.45
C LYS A 88 -3.82 -2.85 -13.29
N GLN A 89 -2.50 -2.96 -13.37
CA GLN A 89 -1.61 -2.43 -12.35
C GLN A 89 -1.69 -0.89 -12.30
N ALA A 90 -1.69 -0.24 -13.45
CA ALA A 90 -1.85 1.21 -13.58
C ALA A 90 -3.21 1.68 -13.01
N GLU A 91 -4.29 0.94 -13.29
CA GLU A 91 -5.62 1.23 -12.74
C GLU A 91 -5.63 1.15 -11.20
N MET A 92 -5.01 0.13 -10.59
CA MET A 92 -4.89 0.02 -9.14
C MET A 92 -4.14 1.21 -8.54
N ILE A 93 -3.02 1.64 -9.16
CA ILE A 93 -2.28 2.83 -8.73
C ILE A 93 -3.17 4.07 -8.82
N HIS A 94 -3.87 4.22 -9.93
CA HIS A 94 -4.79 5.34 -10.14
C HIS A 94 -5.89 5.40 -9.07
N LYS A 95 -6.45 4.25 -8.68
CA LYS A 95 -7.43 4.15 -7.58
C LYS A 95 -6.84 4.65 -6.26
N VAL A 96 -5.61 4.24 -5.92
CA VAL A 96 -4.93 4.71 -4.70
C VAL A 96 -4.68 6.21 -4.75
N LYS A 97 -4.20 6.74 -5.88
CA LYS A 97 -3.93 8.19 -6.05
C LYS A 97 -5.19 9.05 -6.06
N ARG A 98 -6.31 8.51 -6.49
CA ARG A 98 -7.61 9.19 -6.44
C ARG A 98 -8.32 9.03 -5.11
N TYR A 99 -7.88 8.09 -4.29
CA TYR A 99 -8.46 7.90 -2.96
C TYR A 99 -8.20 9.16 -2.12
N ARG A 100 -9.30 9.71 -1.60
CA ARG A 100 -9.26 10.79 -0.62
C ARG A 100 -9.78 10.25 0.70
N ALA A 101 -9.02 10.42 1.77
CA ALA A 101 -9.48 10.02 3.10
C ALA A 101 -10.84 10.65 3.41
N GLY A 102 -11.81 9.82 3.76
CA GLY A 102 -13.19 10.24 3.98
C GLY A 102 -14.03 10.43 2.70
N PHE A 103 -13.45 10.26 1.50
CA PHE A 103 -14.16 10.29 0.22
C PHE A 103 -14.14 8.92 -0.42
N VAL A 104 -15.28 8.29 -0.57
CA VAL A 104 -15.41 6.94 -1.11
C VAL A 104 -15.84 7.01 -2.56
N VAL A 105 -15.08 6.39 -3.47
CA VAL A 105 -15.58 6.14 -4.83
C VAL A 105 -16.59 5.00 -4.74
N SER A 106 -17.81 5.25 -5.22
CA SER A 106 -18.86 4.22 -5.16
C SER A 106 -18.55 3.10 -6.16
N ASP A 107 -18.35 1.90 -5.65
CA ASP A 107 -18.19 0.65 -6.42
C ASP A 107 -19.49 -0.17 -6.48
N SER A 108 -20.52 0.29 -5.75
CA SER A 108 -21.82 -0.37 -5.59
C SER A 108 -22.91 0.58 -6.07
N ASN A 109 -23.27 0.48 -7.34
CA ASN A 109 -24.26 1.35 -7.97
C ASN A 109 -25.37 0.52 -8.61
N VAL A 110 -26.56 1.11 -8.69
CA VAL A 110 -27.71 0.54 -9.36
C VAL A 110 -28.31 1.51 -10.35
N SER A 111 -28.98 1.00 -11.40
CA SER A 111 -29.81 1.82 -12.28
C SER A 111 -31.26 1.90 -11.75
N PRO A 112 -32.08 2.88 -12.19
CA PRO A 112 -33.48 3.00 -11.79
C PRO A 112 -34.33 1.79 -12.14
N ASP A 113 -33.94 1.03 -13.16
CA ASP A 113 -34.69 -0.13 -13.66
C ASP A 113 -34.25 -1.47 -13.02
N MET A 114 -33.21 -1.47 -12.21
CA MET A 114 -32.85 -2.61 -11.36
C MET A 114 -33.91 -2.83 -10.27
N THR A 115 -33.84 -3.94 -9.56
CA THR A 115 -34.86 -4.39 -8.62
C THR A 115 -34.40 -4.33 -7.17
N LEU A 116 -35.33 -4.46 -6.22
CA LEU A 116 -35.00 -4.62 -4.80
C LEU A 116 -34.13 -5.88 -4.56
N ALA A 117 -34.35 -6.95 -5.32
CA ALA A 117 -33.50 -8.13 -5.24
C ALA A 117 -32.04 -7.83 -5.58
N ASP A 118 -31.80 -7.01 -6.61
CA ASP A 118 -30.43 -6.59 -6.99
C ASP A 118 -29.78 -5.73 -5.88
N VAL A 119 -30.54 -4.83 -5.29
CA VAL A 119 -30.08 -4.00 -4.15
C VAL A 119 -29.69 -4.88 -2.96
N LEU A 120 -30.50 -5.89 -2.63
CA LEU A 120 -30.23 -6.80 -1.52
C LEU A 120 -29.00 -7.67 -1.81
N ALA A 121 -28.84 -8.17 -3.04
CA ALA A 121 -27.67 -8.93 -3.44
C ALA A 121 -26.37 -8.12 -3.30
N ILE A 122 -26.37 -6.87 -3.79
CA ILE A 122 -25.24 -5.96 -3.63
C ILE A 122 -24.95 -5.68 -2.15
N THR A 123 -25.99 -5.47 -1.35
CA THR A 123 -25.84 -5.22 0.09
C THR A 123 -25.26 -6.45 0.82
N GLU A 124 -25.66 -7.65 0.44
CA GLU A 124 -25.14 -8.92 1.01
C GLU A 124 -23.68 -9.14 0.61
N GLU A 125 -23.33 -8.88 -0.65
CA GLU A 125 -21.97 -9.06 -1.18
C GLU A 125 -20.99 -8.03 -0.60
N THR A 126 -21.40 -6.74 -0.54
CA THR A 126 -20.49 -5.63 -0.20
C THR A 126 -20.58 -5.18 1.25
N GLY A 127 -21.68 -5.49 1.94
CA GLY A 127 -22.00 -4.96 3.28
C GLY A 127 -22.41 -3.47 3.27
N HIS A 128 -22.58 -2.85 2.09
CA HIS A 128 -22.93 -1.45 1.97
C HIS A 128 -24.44 -1.23 2.19
N SER A 129 -24.79 -0.32 3.09
CA SER A 129 -26.19 0.04 3.39
C SER A 129 -26.68 1.27 2.64
N THR A 130 -25.81 1.92 1.89
CA THR A 130 -26.10 3.08 1.03
C THR A 130 -25.55 2.79 -0.35
N ILE A 131 -26.42 2.80 -1.36
CA ILE A 131 -26.11 2.48 -2.74
C ILE A 131 -26.52 3.66 -3.61
N ALA A 132 -25.61 4.16 -4.44
CA ALA A 132 -25.92 5.24 -5.36
C ALA A 132 -26.76 4.75 -6.54
N VAL A 133 -27.71 5.56 -6.96
CA VAL A 133 -28.52 5.32 -8.16
C VAL A 133 -28.00 6.24 -9.26
N THR A 134 -27.37 5.62 -10.27
CA THR A 134 -26.87 6.32 -11.45
C THR A 134 -27.68 5.94 -12.70
N ALA A 135 -27.66 6.75 -13.74
CA ALA A 135 -28.48 6.54 -14.93
C ALA A 135 -28.25 5.16 -15.59
N ASP A 136 -27.03 4.68 -15.53
CA ASP A 136 -26.58 3.44 -16.16
C ASP A 136 -26.17 2.33 -15.16
N GLY A 137 -26.26 2.62 -13.86
CA GLY A 137 -25.81 1.72 -12.80
C GLY A 137 -24.29 1.58 -12.69
N GLN A 138 -23.51 2.43 -13.37
CA GLN A 138 -22.06 2.37 -13.38
C GLN A 138 -21.43 3.37 -12.42
N PRO A 139 -20.20 3.13 -11.95
CA PRO A 139 -19.39 4.15 -11.27
C PRO A 139 -19.22 5.39 -12.15
N ASN A 140 -19.25 6.56 -11.54
CA ASN A 140 -19.17 7.86 -12.22
C ASN A 140 -20.31 8.15 -13.24
N GLY A 141 -21.40 7.38 -13.20
CA GLY A 141 -22.62 7.69 -13.97
C GLY A 141 -23.34 8.93 -13.44
N LYS A 142 -24.29 9.47 -14.24
CA LYS A 142 -25.11 10.60 -13.82
C LYS A 142 -25.93 10.23 -12.60
N LEU A 143 -25.76 10.97 -11.49
CA LEU A 143 -26.47 10.72 -10.24
C LEU A 143 -27.96 11.02 -10.38
N LEU A 144 -28.82 10.06 -10.03
CA LEU A 144 -30.28 10.21 -10.02
C LEU A 144 -30.85 10.13 -8.60
N GLY A 145 -30.13 9.55 -7.66
CA GLY A 145 -30.57 9.40 -6.28
C GLY A 145 -29.70 8.45 -5.49
N ILE A 146 -30.20 8.03 -4.34
CA ILE A 146 -29.59 6.98 -3.50
C ILE A 146 -30.67 6.02 -2.99
N VAL A 147 -30.22 4.82 -2.62
CA VAL A 147 -31.02 3.85 -1.86
C VAL A 147 -30.31 3.59 -0.55
N THR A 148 -31.06 3.64 0.54
CA THR A 148 -30.60 3.28 1.88
C THR A 148 -31.53 2.26 2.52
N ASN A 149 -31.11 1.62 3.60
CA ASN A 149 -31.95 0.68 4.34
C ASN A 149 -33.25 1.31 4.94
N LYS A 150 -33.41 2.64 4.84
CA LYS A 150 -34.63 3.35 5.25
C LYS A 150 -35.68 3.45 4.13
N ASP A 151 -35.25 3.29 2.87
CA ASP A 151 -36.08 3.51 1.69
C ASP A 151 -36.92 2.26 1.34
N TYR A 152 -36.60 1.09 1.87
CA TYR A 152 -37.34 -0.14 1.60
C TYR A 152 -37.62 -0.97 2.86
N ARG A 153 -38.66 -1.81 2.75
CA ARG A 153 -39.00 -2.82 3.76
C ARG A 153 -39.28 -4.14 3.07
N VAL A 154 -38.37 -5.10 3.25
CA VAL A 154 -38.47 -6.44 2.63
C VAL A 154 -39.79 -7.16 2.94
N SER A 155 -40.37 -6.89 4.14
CA SER A 155 -41.67 -7.47 4.53
C SER A 155 -42.90 -6.88 3.83
N ARG A 156 -42.74 -5.77 3.09
CA ARG A 156 -43.84 -5.04 2.45
C ARG A 156 -43.66 -4.79 0.96
N MET A 157 -42.46 -5.04 0.43
CA MET A 157 -42.09 -4.77 -0.97
C MET A 157 -41.66 -6.07 -1.62
N GLY A 158 -42.19 -6.34 -2.80
CA GLY A 158 -41.79 -7.52 -3.58
C GLY A 158 -40.36 -7.40 -4.11
N PRO A 159 -39.66 -8.51 -4.35
CA PRO A 159 -38.28 -8.51 -4.85
C PRO A 159 -38.13 -7.83 -6.21
N ASP A 160 -39.18 -7.85 -7.03
CA ASP A 160 -39.19 -7.25 -8.38
C ASP A 160 -39.52 -5.76 -8.40
N THR A 161 -39.74 -5.13 -7.22
CA THR A 161 -40.01 -3.68 -7.12
C THR A 161 -38.82 -2.90 -7.68
N LYS A 162 -39.08 -1.97 -8.60
CA LYS A 162 -38.03 -1.20 -9.27
C LYS A 162 -37.41 -0.15 -8.34
N VAL A 163 -36.10 0.06 -8.46
CA VAL A 163 -35.35 1.03 -7.66
C VAL A 163 -35.97 2.45 -7.75
N LYS A 164 -36.39 2.87 -8.93
CA LYS A 164 -37.07 4.16 -9.15
C LYS A 164 -38.32 4.39 -8.30
N ASP A 165 -38.97 3.31 -7.85
CA ASP A 165 -40.25 3.39 -7.12
C ASP A 165 -40.03 3.61 -5.60
N PHE A 166 -38.78 3.40 -5.11
CA PHE A 166 -38.47 3.55 -3.68
C PHE A 166 -37.18 4.33 -3.37
N MET A 167 -36.37 4.70 -4.36
CA MET A 167 -35.16 5.48 -4.14
C MET A 167 -35.48 6.88 -3.63
N THR A 168 -34.56 7.48 -2.88
CA THR A 168 -34.55 8.93 -2.64
C THR A 168 -34.02 9.60 -3.90
N THR A 169 -34.91 10.35 -4.60
CA THR A 169 -34.56 11.03 -5.87
C THR A 169 -33.66 12.23 -5.65
N LEU A 170 -32.96 12.67 -6.70
CA LEU A 170 -32.03 13.80 -6.66
C LEU A 170 -32.66 15.09 -6.13
N ASP A 171 -33.93 15.34 -6.43
CA ASP A 171 -34.69 16.55 -5.96
C ASP A 171 -34.88 16.58 -4.44
N ASN A 172 -34.85 15.40 -3.80
CA ASN A 172 -34.98 15.22 -2.36
C ASN A 172 -33.65 14.89 -1.67
N LEU A 173 -32.55 14.92 -2.44
CA LEU A 173 -31.22 14.50 -1.97
C LEU A 173 -30.35 15.73 -1.71
N VAL A 174 -29.70 15.76 -0.57
CA VAL A 174 -28.62 16.72 -0.32
C VAL A 174 -27.36 16.18 -0.99
N TYR A 175 -26.77 16.94 -1.88
CA TYR A 175 -25.50 16.64 -2.54
C TYR A 175 -24.66 17.91 -2.68
N ALA A 176 -23.37 17.78 -3.01
CA ALA A 176 -22.47 18.91 -3.15
C ALA A 176 -21.52 18.75 -4.35
N ASP A 177 -20.73 19.77 -4.65
CA ASP A 177 -19.76 19.78 -5.73
C ASP A 177 -18.50 18.96 -5.36
N GLU A 178 -17.84 18.39 -6.36
CA GLU A 178 -16.60 17.58 -6.19
C GLU A 178 -15.43 18.35 -5.54
N SER A 179 -15.44 19.68 -5.58
CA SER A 179 -14.45 20.54 -4.94
C SER A 179 -14.65 20.69 -3.43
N THR A 180 -15.80 20.24 -2.90
CA THR A 180 -16.13 20.31 -1.47
C THR A 180 -15.07 19.64 -0.64
N THR A 181 -14.55 20.34 0.37
CA THR A 181 -13.57 19.78 1.31
C THR A 181 -14.24 18.82 2.29
N LEU A 182 -13.45 17.92 2.91
CA LEU A 182 -13.97 16.98 3.89
C LEU A 182 -14.65 17.70 5.09
N LYS A 183 -14.12 18.84 5.50
CA LYS A 183 -14.69 19.67 6.57
C LYS A 183 -16.05 20.23 6.16
N GLU A 184 -16.14 20.86 5.00
CA GLU A 184 -17.40 21.40 4.46
C GLU A 184 -18.43 20.28 4.26
N ALA A 185 -18.02 19.13 3.72
CA ALA A 185 -18.90 17.97 3.58
C ALA A 185 -19.44 17.49 4.93
N ASN A 186 -18.60 17.47 5.96
CA ASN A 186 -19.01 17.09 7.31
C ASN A 186 -19.96 18.14 7.93
N ASP A 187 -19.73 19.43 7.72
CA ASP A 187 -20.63 20.50 8.18
C ASP A 187 -22.01 20.36 7.52
N ILE A 188 -22.08 20.08 6.21
CA ILE A 188 -23.32 19.79 5.48
C ILE A 188 -24.03 18.55 6.04
N ILE A 189 -23.28 17.45 6.27
CA ILE A 189 -23.80 16.21 6.86
C ILE A 189 -24.43 16.47 8.23
N TRP A 190 -23.80 17.29 9.06
CA TRP A 190 -24.27 17.65 10.39
C TRP A 190 -25.52 18.52 10.35
N GLU A 191 -25.52 19.56 9.52
CA GLU A 191 -26.63 20.52 9.36
C GLU A 191 -27.90 19.81 8.88
N HIS A 192 -27.75 18.97 7.83
CA HIS A 192 -28.88 18.25 7.24
C HIS A 192 -29.22 16.92 7.94
N LYS A 193 -28.44 16.52 8.96
CA LYS A 193 -28.63 15.27 9.74
C LYS A 193 -28.65 14.00 8.87
N ILE A 194 -27.85 14.00 7.79
CA ILE A 194 -27.72 12.89 6.86
C ILE A 194 -26.52 12.00 7.26
N ASN A 195 -26.44 10.80 6.73
CA ASN A 195 -25.33 9.86 6.98
C ASN A 195 -24.35 9.78 5.82
N CYS A 196 -24.78 10.21 4.62
CA CYS A 196 -24.00 10.17 3.39
C CYS A 196 -24.28 11.42 2.57
N LEU A 197 -23.22 12.03 2.03
CA LEU A 197 -23.28 13.17 1.12
C LEU A 197 -22.64 12.77 -0.21
N PRO A 198 -23.42 12.62 -1.29
CA PRO A 198 -22.88 12.45 -2.63
C PRO A 198 -22.22 13.75 -3.13
N LEU A 199 -21.06 13.61 -3.79
CA LEU A 199 -20.38 14.69 -4.47
C LEU A 199 -20.42 14.45 -5.98
N VAL A 200 -20.82 15.47 -6.73
CA VAL A 200 -20.98 15.41 -8.18
C VAL A 200 -20.09 16.44 -8.89
N ASN A 201 -19.70 16.13 -10.11
CA ASN A 201 -19.02 17.07 -10.99
C ASN A 201 -20.02 18.01 -11.71
N LYS A 202 -19.50 18.89 -12.55
CA LYS A 202 -20.30 19.85 -13.33
C LYS A 202 -21.33 19.21 -14.27
N ASN A 203 -21.17 17.93 -14.62
CA ASN A 203 -22.09 17.16 -15.45
C ASN A 203 -23.14 16.40 -14.63
N GLN A 204 -23.17 16.60 -13.30
CA GLN A 204 -23.97 15.83 -12.34
C GLN A 204 -23.59 14.34 -12.29
N GLU A 205 -22.35 13.97 -12.66
CA GLU A 205 -21.85 12.62 -12.52
C GLU A 205 -21.33 12.42 -11.11
N LEU A 206 -21.63 11.26 -10.51
CA LEU A 206 -21.17 10.90 -9.18
C LEU A 206 -19.66 10.74 -9.16
N VAL A 207 -18.97 11.49 -8.28
CA VAL A 207 -17.50 11.38 -8.11
C VAL A 207 -17.16 10.69 -6.81
N PHE A 208 -17.77 11.10 -5.71
CA PHE A 208 -17.52 10.54 -4.37
C PHE A 208 -18.80 10.46 -3.54
N LEU A 209 -18.73 9.58 -2.54
CA LEU A 209 -19.63 9.56 -1.39
C LEU A 209 -18.83 9.93 -0.13
N VAL A 210 -19.34 10.82 0.70
CA VAL A 210 -18.75 11.15 2.00
C VAL A 210 -19.68 10.63 3.09
N PHE A 211 -19.16 9.79 3.99
CA PHE A 211 -19.93 9.24 5.09
C PHE A 211 -19.54 9.89 6.42
N ARG A 212 -20.52 10.14 7.26
CA ARG A 212 -20.33 10.72 8.59
C ARG A 212 -19.32 9.92 9.44
N LYS A 213 -19.36 8.58 9.38
CA LYS A 213 -18.47 7.69 10.13
C LYS A 213 -17.00 7.84 9.72
N ASP A 214 -16.73 8.16 8.46
CA ASP A 214 -15.36 8.19 7.91
C ASP A 214 -14.62 9.46 8.31
N TYR A 215 -15.34 10.55 8.60
CA TYR A 215 -14.74 11.78 9.13
C TYR A 215 -14.06 11.56 10.49
N ASP A 216 -14.72 10.84 11.40
CA ASP A 216 -14.17 10.56 12.72
C ASP A 216 -12.98 9.60 12.66
N THR A 217 -12.95 8.71 11.67
CA THR A 217 -11.84 7.77 11.45
C THR A 217 -10.62 8.49 10.89
N HIS A 218 -10.81 9.36 9.89
CA HIS A 218 -9.71 10.14 9.29
C HIS A 218 -9.01 11.05 10.32
N LYS A 219 -9.76 11.66 11.22
CA LYS A 219 -9.21 12.55 12.26
C LYS A 219 -8.27 11.82 13.24
N LYS A 220 -8.29 10.49 13.28
CA LYS A 220 -7.44 9.65 14.16
C LYS A 220 -6.12 9.23 13.51
N ASN A 221 -5.98 9.35 12.20
CA ASN A 221 -4.81 8.85 11.46
C ASN A 221 -3.75 9.95 11.29
N GLU A 222 -3.04 10.26 12.37
CA GLU A 222 -1.95 11.28 12.35
C GLU A 222 -0.71 10.82 11.54
N ASN A 223 -0.61 9.53 11.25
CA ASN A 223 0.55 8.92 10.61
C ASN A 223 0.38 8.69 9.10
N GLU A 224 -0.70 9.13 8.47
CA GLU A 224 -0.93 8.89 7.06
C GLU A 224 0.27 9.24 6.17
N LEU A 225 0.60 8.35 5.24
CA LEU A 225 1.66 8.56 4.26
C LEU A 225 1.08 9.19 2.99
N ILE A 226 1.25 10.50 2.85
CA ILE A 226 0.71 11.30 1.75
C ILE A 226 1.82 12.05 1.01
N ASP A 227 1.59 12.30 -0.28
CA ASP A 227 2.46 13.15 -1.11
C ASP A 227 2.17 14.66 -0.88
N SER A 228 2.94 15.52 -1.54
CA SER A 228 2.78 16.98 -1.47
C SER A 228 1.39 17.48 -1.90
N SER A 229 0.67 16.69 -2.68
CA SER A 229 -0.70 16.96 -3.14
C SER A 229 -1.76 16.33 -2.23
N LYS A 230 -1.37 15.84 -1.05
CA LYS A 230 -2.22 15.15 -0.06
C LYS A 230 -2.92 13.89 -0.61
N ARG A 231 -2.27 13.18 -1.52
CA ARG A 231 -2.72 11.87 -2.02
C ARG A 231 -1.88 10.78 -1.38
N TYR A 232 -2.45 9.61 -1.15
CA TYR A 232 -1.70 8.49 -0.61
C TYR A 232 -0.52 8.10 -1.51
N MET A 233 0.62 7.81 -0.88
CA MET A 233 1.78 7.32 -1.59
C MET A 233 1.66 5.83 -1.87
N VAL A 234 2.08 5.44 -3.06
CA VAL A 234 2.01 4.05 -3.53
C VAL A 234 3.23 3.71 -4.38
N GLY A 235 3.78 2.52 -4.11
CA GLY A 235 4.83 1.93 -4.93
C GLY A 235 4.27 0.96 -5.97
N ALA A 236 5.10 0.58 -6.93
CA ALA A 236 4.79 -0.41 -7.93
C ALA A 236 5.91 -1.43 -8.12
N GLY A 237 5.56 -2.72 -8.08
CA GLY A 237 6.45 -3.80 -8.44
C GLY A 237 6.64 -3.89 -9.95
N ILE A 238 7.88 -4.01 -10.39
CA ILE A 238 8.23 -4.22 -11.80
C ILE A 238 9.13 -5.45 -11.94
N ASN A 239 9.24 -5.96 -13.15
CA ASN A 239 10.14 -7.05 -13.51
C ASN A 239 11.17 -6.59 -14.56
N THR A 240 12.11 -7.45 -14.89
CA THR A 240 13.19 -7.17 -15.85
C THR A 240 12.86 -7.55 -17.31
N ARG A 241 11.59 -7.78 -17.65
CA ARG A 241 11.19 -8.26 -18.99
C ARG A 241 10.43 -7.22 -19.80
N ASP A 242 9.45 -6.55 -19.16
CA ASP A 242 8.54 -5.60 -19.81
C ASP A 242 8.68 -4.16 -19.28
N TYR A 243 9.81 -3.88 -18.60
CA TYR A 243 10.06 -2.60 -17.94
C TYR A 243 9.97 -1.39 -18.87
N GLU A 244 10.34 -1.55 -20.14
CA GLU A 244 10.29 -0.45 -21.13
C GLU A 244 8.87 0.09 -21.37
N GLN A 245 7.87 -0.79 -21.29
CA GLN A 245 6.45 -0.44 -21.44
C GLN A 245 5.81 -0.17 -20.07
N ARG A 246 6.16 -0.97 -19.09
CA ARG A 246 5.54 -0.92 -17.74
C ARG A 246 5.92 0.35 -16.98
N VAL A 247 7.21 0.72 -16.96
CA VAL A 247 7.68 1.87 -16.19
C VAL A 247 6.96 3.16 -16.56
N PRO A 248 6.90 3.58 -17.86
CA PRO A 248 6.17 4.79 -18.23
C PRO A 248 4.69 4.75 -17.80
N ALA A 249 4.00 3.63 -18.05
CA ALA A 249 2.58 3.49 -17.73
C ALA A 249 2.31 3.62 -16.22
N LEU A 250 3.17 3.06 -15.36
CA LEU A 250 3.01 3.16 -13.92
C LEU A 250 3.32 4.55 -13.36
N LEU A 251 4.30 5.25 -13.96
CA LEU A 251 4.61 6.64 -13.62
C LEU A 251 3.47 7.58 -14.03
N ASP A 252 2.91 7.40 -15.21
CA ASP A 252 1.74 8.14 -15.68
C ASP A 252 0.51 7.92 -14.79
N ALA A 253 0.35 6.70 -14.26
CA ALA A 253 -0.67 6.38 -13.28
C ALA A 253 -0.42 7.02 -11.89
N GLY A 254 0.79 7.55 -11.65
CA GLY A 254 1.17 8.27 -10.43
C GLY A 254 1.91 7.43 -9.39
N ALA A 255 2.58 6.34 -9.76
CA ALA A 255 3.44 5.61 -8.84
C ALA A 255 4.55 6.52 -8.28
N ASP A 256 4.72 6.55 -6.95
CA ASP A 256 5.72 7.38 -6.28
C ASP A 256 7.10 6.73 -6.25
N VAL A 257 7.14 5.40 -6.28
CA VAL A 257 8.38 4.61 -6.21
C VAL A 257 8.20 3.27 -6.90
N LEU A 258 9.23 2.82 -7.59
CA LEU A 258 9.27 1.51 -8.26
C LEU A 258 10.10 0.52 -7.45
N CYS A 259 9.87 -0.78 -7.65
CA CYS A 259 10.72 -1.82 -7.08
C CYS A 259 10.86 -3.00 -8.06
N ILE A 260 12.09 -3.29 -8.47
CA ILE A 260 12.39 -4.48 -9.27
C ILE A 260 12.36 -5.69 -8.32
N ASP A 261 11.42 -6.60 -8.55
CA ASP A 261 11.21 -7.79 -7.71
C ASP A 261 11.62 -9.06 -8.45
N SER A 262 12.65 -9.73 -7.92
CA SER A 262 13.16 -11.00 -8.47
C SER A 262 13.73 -11.86 -7.36
N SER A 263 13.63 -13.19 -7.53
CA SER A 263 14.31 -14.13 -6.63
C SER A 263 15.84 -14.14 -6.78
N GLU A 264 16.37 -13.44 -7.78
CA GLU A 264 17.82 -13.31 -8.06
C GLU A 264 18.12 -11.87 -8.45
N GLY A 265 18.36 -11.02 -7.43
CA GLY A 265 18.64 -9.59 -7.64
C GLY A 265 20.08 -9.31 -8.09
N PHE A 266 21.02 -10.15 -7.72
CA PHE A 266 22.42 -10.03 -8.15
C PHE A 266 22.60 -10.52 -9.60
N SER A 267 22.05 -9.76 -10.54
CA SER A 267 22.04 -10.11 -11.96
C SER A 267 22.18 -8.89 -12.86
N GLU A 268 22.77 -9.11 -14.02
CA GLU A 268 22.91 -8.06 -15.05
C GLU A 268 21.56 -7.49 -15.50
N TRP A 269 20.50 -8.30 -15.50
CA TRP A 269 19.15 -7.87 -15.86
C TRP A 269 18.61 -6.77 -14.93
N GLN A 270 18.93 -6.82 -13.64
CA GLN A 270 18.59 -5.76 -12.69
C GLN A 270 19.32 -4.46 -13.05
N LYS A 271 20.62 -4.55 -13.32
CA LYS A 271 21.43 -3.39 -13.72
C LYS A 271 20.91 -2.75 -15.01
N ILE A 272 20.62 -3.55 -16.05
CA ILE A 272 20.05 -3.06 -17.31
C ILE A 272 18.73 -2.30 -17.05
N THR A 273 17.87 -2.84 -16.20
CA THR A 273 16.60 -2.20 -15.88
C THR A 273 16.81 -0.88 -15.12
N ILE A 274 17.73 -0.85 -14.15
CA ILE A 274 18.09 0.38 -13.42
C ILE A 274 18.70 1.41 -14.37
N ASP A 275 19.64 1.01 -15.21
CA ASP A 275 20.29 1.88 -16.23
C ASP A 275 19.24 2.49 -17.18
N TYR A 276 18.25 1.70 -17.62
CA TYR A 276 17.12 2.20 -18.41
C TYR A 276 16.34 3.30 -17.69
N ILE A 277 15.99 3.07 -16.42
CA ILE A 277 15.24 4.04 -15.61
C ILE A 277 16.08 5.31 -15.42
N ARG A 278 17.34 5.18 -15.06
CA ARG A 278 18.24 6.34 -14.87
C ARG A 278 18.44 7.14 -16.14
N LYS A 279 18.61 6.46 -17.28
CA LYS A 279 18.80 7.11 -18.58
C LYS A 279 17.57 7.88 -19.05
N ASN A 280 16.36 7.33 -18.84
CA ASN A 280 15.12 7.90 -19.40
C ASN A 280 14.40 8.85 -18.45
N PHE A 281 14.53 8.62 -17.12
CA PHE A 281 13.76 9.36 -16.10
C PHE A 281 14.65 10.03 -15.03
N GLY A 282 15.97 9.77 -15.05
CA GLY A 282 16.91 10.36 -14.09
C GLY A 282 16.71 9.89 -12.65
N ASP A 283 17.20 10.70 -11.70
CA ASP A 283 17.12 10.43 -10.26
C ASP A 283 15.78 10.85 -9.62
N SER A 284 14.90 11.51 -10.38
CA SER A 284 13.57 11.88 -9.91
C SER A 284 12.68 10.63 -9.69
N VAL A 285 12.84 9.61 -10.52
CA VAL A 285 12.16 8.32 -10.35
C VAL A 285 12.96 7.46 -9.39
N LYS A 286 12.32 7.08 -8.28
CA LYS A 286 12.92 6.24 -7.26
C LYS A 286 12.69 4.77 -7.57
N VAL A 287 13.74 3.95 -7.47
CA VAL A 287 13.68 2.52 -7.79
C VAL A 287 14.48 1.69 -6.79
N GLY A 288 13.79 0.78 -6.11
CA GLY A 288 14.41 -0.29 -5.35
C GLY A 288 14.71 -1.51 -6.23
N ALA A 289 15.61 -2.36 -5.76
CA ALA A 289 16.03 -3.55 -6.49
C ALA A 289 16.26 -4.73 -5.52
N GLY A 290 16.14 -5.94 -6.01
CA GLY A 290 16.38 -7.15 -5.23
C GLY A 290 15.70 -8.38 -5.86
N ASN A 291 15.85 -9.52 -5.18
CA ASN A 291 16.34 -9.70 -3.82
C ASN A 291 17.79 -10.20 -3.81
N VAL A 292 18.50 -9.82 -2.79
CA VAL A 292 19.88 -10.27 -2.55
C VAL A 292 19.99 -10.90 -1.15
N VAL A 293 21.07 -11.65 -0.88
CA VAL A 293 21.30 -12.33 0.41
C VAL A 293 22.71 -12.15 0.95
N ASP A 294 23.55 -11.35 0.29
CA ASP A 294 24.95 -11.11 0.63
C ASP A 294 25.37 -9.66 0.36
N GLY A 295 26.59 -9.32 0.81
CA GLY A 295 27.15 -7.99 0.68
C GLY A 295 27.51 -7.63 -0.75
N ASP A 296 27.93 -8.58 -1.56
CA ASP A 296 28.32 -8.37 -2.97
C ASP A 296 27.10 -8.00 -3.81
N GLY A 297 25.98 -8.70 -3.63
CA GLY A 297 24.70 -8.38 -4.26
C GLY A 297 24.19 -7.00 -3.86
N PHE A 298 24.34 -6.61 -2.58
CA PHE A 298 23.99 -5.27 -2.13
C PHE A 298 24.83 -4.20 -2.83
N ARG A 299 26.17 -4.34 -2.83
CA ARG A 299 27.08 -3.38 -3.46
C ARG A 299 26.77 -3.23 -4.94
N PHE A 300 26.58 -4.35 -5.63
CA PHE A 300 26.24 -4.35 -7.07
C PHE A 300 24.99 -3.51 -7.37
N LEU A 301 23.91 -3.69 -6.60
CA LEU A 301 22.67 -2.94 -6.82
C LEU A 301 22.79 -1.47 -6.40
N ALA A 302 23.50 -1.18 -5.30
CA ALA A 302 23.74 0.19 -4.84
C ALA A 302 24.57 0.98 -5.86
N GLU A 303 25.64 0.39 -6.42
CA GLU A 303 26.50 0.97 -7.46
C GLU A 303 25.76 1.11 -8.80
N ALA A 304 24.86 0.18 -9.14
CA ALA A 304 23.97 0.30 -10.28
C ALA A 304 22.98 1.48 -10.16
N GLY A 305 22.81 2.03 -8.94
CA GLY A 305 21.99 3.21 -8.71
C GLY A 305 20.64 2.93 -8.04
N ALA A 306 20.42 1.75 -7.46
CA ALA A 306 19.22 1.47 -6.69
C ALA A 306 19.05 2.47 -5.53
N ASP A 307 17.80 2.83 -5.22
CA ASP A 307 17.47 3.74 -4.12
C ASP A 307 17.29 2.99 -2.78
N PHE A 308 16.96 1.72 -2.83
CA PHE A 308 16.96 0.79 -1.70
C PHE A 308 17.15 -0.65 -2.21
N VAL A 309 17.57 -1.54 -1.32
CA VAL A 309 17.83 -2.94 -1.69
C VAL A 309 16.97 -3.89 -0.85
N LYS A 310 16.25 -4.79 -1.53
CA LYS A 310 15.48 -5.87 -0.90
C LYS A 310 16.38 -7.05 -0.56
N VAL A 311 16.28 -7.52 0.69
CA VAL A 311 17.11 -8.60 1.24
C VAL A 311 16.24 -9.79 1.62
N GLY A 312 16.57 -10.94 1.07
CA GLY A 312 15.96 -12.22 1.43
C GLY A 312 15.52 -13.05 0.23
N ILE A 313 16.01 -14.29 0.18
CA ILE A 313 15.66 -15.32 -0.80
C ILE A 313 15.34 -16.60 -0.04
N GLY A 314 14.14 -17.15 -0.26
CA GLY A 314 13.73 -18.42 0.33
C GLY A 314 13.42 -18.37 1.83
N GLY A 315 13.27 -17.18 2.44
CA GLY A 315 13.03 -17.02 3.88
C GLY A 315 11.55 -17.11 4.30
N GLY A 316 10.60 -16.99 3.36
CA GLY A 316 9.17 -17.06 3.66
C GLY A 316 8.65 -18.50 3.80
N ALA A 317 7.67 -18.71 4.69
CA ALA A 317 7.08 -20.03 4.92
C ALA A 317 6.40 -20.63 3.67
N ILE A 318 5.86 -19.78 2.81
CA ILE A 318 5.19 -20.17 1.54
C ILE A 318 6.13 -20.13 0.33
N CYS A 319 7.41 -19.75 0.53
CA CYS A 319 8.35 -19.57 -0.56
C CYS A 319 8.89 -20.93 -1.06
N ILE A 320 8.66 -21.21 -2.34
CA ILE A 320 9.11 -22.43 -3.02
C ILE A 320 10.46 -22.27 -3.74
N THR A 321 11.10 -21.10 -3.66
CA THR A 321 12.35 -20.80 -4.37
C THR A 321 13.46 -21.79 -4.00
N ARG A 322 13.55 -22.16 -2.71
CA ARG A 322 14.54 -23.16 -2.24
C ARG A 322 14.33 -24.54 -2.88
N GLU A 323 13.09 -24.95 -3.05
CA GLU A 323 12.74 -26.25 -3.66
C GLU A 323 12.92 -26.23 -5.18
N GLN A 324 12.51 -25.14 -5.82
CA GLN A 324 12.50 -25.02 -7.28
C GLN A 324 13.87 -24.65 -7.88
N LYS A 325 14.62 -23.80 -7.20
CA LYS A 325 15.90 -23.26 -7.70
C LYS A 325 17.12 -23.71 -6.91
N GLY A 326 16.94 -24.31 -5.72
CA GLY A 326 18.03 -24.70 -4.83
C GLY A 326 18.80 -23.51 -4.23
N ILE A 327 18.22 -22.29 -4.23
CA ILE A 327 18.85 -21.08 -3.71
C ILE A 327 18.09 -20.50 -2.51
N GLY A 328 18.81 -19.85 -1.63
CA GLY A 328 18.26 -19.19 -0.45
C GLY A 328 19.29 -19.03 0.65
N ARG A 329 18.95 -18.23 1.65
CA ARG A 329 19.79 -18.03 2.84
C ARG A 329 18.91 -17.74 4.05
N GLY A 330 19.34 -18.12 5.24
CA GLY A 330 18.68 -17.75 6.49
C GLY A 330 18.62 -16.23 6.62
N GLN A 331 17.42 -15.72 6.89
CA GLN A 331 17.14 -14.29 6.77
C GLN A 331 17.98 -13.43 7.72
N ALA A 332 18.23 -13.90 8.95
CA ALA A 332 19.06 -13.15 9.90
C ALA A 332 20.52 -13.06 9.44
N THR A 333 21.08 -14.16 8.94
CA THR A 333 22.45 -14.18 8.40
C THR A 333 22.58 -13.25 7.20
N ALA A 334 21.63 -13.32 6.23
CA ALA A 334 21.63 -12.45 5.06
C ALA A 334 21.56 -10.98 5.46
N LEU A 335 20.68 -10.66 6.41
CA LEU A 335 20.48 -9.28 6.84
C LEU A 335 21.68 -8.68 7.57
N ILE A 336 22.33 -9.48 8.46
CA ILE A 336 23.53 -9.04 9.18
C ILE A 336 24.66 -8.72 8.19
N GLU A 337 24.86 -9.57 7.20
CA GLU A 337 25.90 -9.36 6.18
C GLU A 337 25.62 -8.18 5.28
N VAL A 338 24.39 -8.08 4.78
CA VAL A 338 23.98 -6.95 3.92
C VAL A 338 24.00 -5.63 4.70
N ALA A 339 23.60 -5.61 5.97
CA ALA A 339 23.67 -4.42 6.82
C ALA A 339 25.13 -3.95 7.02
N LYS A 340 26.05 -4.90 7.20
CA LYS A 340 27.48 -4.59 7.28
C LYS A 340 27.99 -3.97 5.98
N ALA A 341 27.67 -4.56 4.83
CA ALA A 341 28.06 -4.03 3.52
C ALA A 341 27.47 -2.64 3.26
N ARG A 342 26.20 -2.38 3.66
CA ARG A 342 25.57 -1.06 3.62
C ARG A 342 26.33 -0.03 4.44
N ASP A 343 26.72 -0.37 5.66
CA ASP A 343 27.39 0.54 6.56
C ASP A 343 28.82 0.84 6.08
N GLU A 344 29.50 -0.12 5.46
CA GLU A 344 30.79 0.06 4.80
C GLU A 344 30.63 0.97 3.57
N TYR A 345 29.68 0.69 2.69
CA TYR A 345 29.36 1.52 1.53
C TYR A 345 29.06 2.98 1.93
N TYR A 346 28.28 3.17 3.01
CA TYR A 346 28.01 4.51 3.54
C TYR A 346 29.26 5.23 4.03
N LYS A 347 30.19 4.53 4.69
CA LYS A 347 31.47 5.12 5.12
C LYS A 347 32.35 5.52 3.94
N GLU A 348 32.35 4.70 2.89
CA GLU A 348 33.16 4.90 1.69
C GLU A 348 32.63 6.05 0.83
N THR A 349 31.32 6.08 0.60
CA THR A 349 30.70 6.95 -0.42
C THR A 349 29.94 8.15 0.17
N GLY A 350 29.61 8.11 1.45
CA GLY A 350 28.70 9.07 2.07
C GLY A 350 27.22 8.91 1.65
N VAL A 351 26.89 7.87 0.87
CA VAL A 351 25.53 7.58 0.42
C VAL A 351 24.93 6.45 1.25
N TYR A 352 23.87 6.74 1.98
CA TYR A 352 23.10 5.72 2.70
C TYR A 352 22.03 5.12 1.79
N VAL A 353 22.07 3.80 1.57
CA VAL A 353 21.09 3.04 0.80
C VAL A 353 20.29 2.16 1.76
N PRO A 354 19.00 2.45 1.99
CA PRO A 354 18.17 1.63 2.88
C PRO A 354 18.07 0.18 2.42
N ILE A 355 17.94 -0.72 3.38
CA ILE A 355 17.69 -2.14 3.11
C ILE A 355 16.32 -2.55 3.63
N CYS A 356 15.65 -3.40 2.86
CA CYS A 356 14.29 -3.82 3.05
C CYS A 356 14.25 -5.34 3.27
N SER A 357 14.01 -5.79 4.51
CA SER A 357 14.03 -7.21 4.85
C SER A 357 12.71 -7.89 4.48
N VAL A 358 12.78 -8.98 3.70
CA VAL A 358 11.62 -9.77 3.27
C VAL A 358 11.44 -11.00 4.15
N GLY A 359 10.20 -11.25 4.63
CA GLY A 359 9.86 -12.50 5.33
C GLY A 359 10.35 -12.58 6.76
N LEU A 360 9.58 -12.07 7.72
CA LEU A 360 9.96 -12.00 9.13
C LEU A 360 9.50 -13.16 10.00
N SER A 361 8.45 -13.88 9.68
CA SER A 361 8.04 -15.13 10.37
C SER A 361 6.86 -15.78 9.66
N SER A 362 6.49 -17.00 10.09
CA SER A 362 5.36 -17.77 9.56
C SER A 362 4.01 -17.06 9.58
N ASN A 363 3.82 -16.07 10.47
CA ASN A 363 2.57 -15.32 10.61
C ASN A 363 2.65 -13.88 10.07
N LEU A 364 3.85 -13.38 9.75
CA LEU A 364 4.14 -12.03 9.25
C LEU A 364 4.81 -12.04 7.86
N ALA A 365 4.67 -13.12 7.10
CA ALA A 365 5.24 -13.26 5.75
C ALA A 365 4.71 -12.22 4.75
N LEU A 366 3.73 -11.41 5.16
CA LEU A 366 3.02 -10.44 4.33
C LEU A 366 3.69 -9.06 4.30
N TYR A 367 4.64 -8.80 5.19
CA TYR A 367 5.26 -7.48 5.33
C TYR A 367 6.76 -7.53 5.17
N THR A 368 7.29 -6.46 4.65
CA THR A 368 8.71 -6.21 4.53
C THR A 368 9.06 -5.03 5.42
N ILE A 369 10.11 -5.13 6.22
CA ILE A 369 10.53 -4.07 7.13
C ILE A 369 11.76 -3.38 6.57
N ILE A 370 11.73 -2.04 6.55
CA ILE A 370 12.90 -1.23 6.24
C ILE A 370 13.72 -1.05 7.51
N ILE A 371 14.99 -1.45 7.44
CA ILE A 371 15.91 -1.39 8.57
C ILE A 371 16.74 -0.14 8.43
N SER A 372 16.46 0.83 9.27
CA SER A 372 17.32 1.98 9.48
C SER A 372 18.39 1.68 10.52
N ARG A 373 19.47 2.50 10.55
CA ARG A 373 20.63 2.32 11.42
C ARG A 373 20.30 2.27 12.93
N TRP A 374 19.14 2.79 13.34
CA TRP A 374 18.75 3.01 14.73
C TRP A 374 17.60 2.14 15.22
N HIS A 375 16.94 1.36 14.33
CA HIS A 375 15.76 0.59 14.69
C HIS A 375 15.97 -0.88 14.37
N TRP A 376 16.27 -1.67 15.39
CA TRP A 376 16.23 -3.12 15.29
C TRP A 376 14.78 -3.60 15.16
N PRO A 377 14.54 -4.73 14.46
CA PRO A 377 13.18 -5.24 14.15
C PRO A 377 12.26 -5.43 15.37
N TRP A 378 12.82 -5.45 16.58
CA TRP A 378 12.13 -5.80 17.82
C TRP A 378 11.20 -4.72 18.37
N ALA A 379 11.47 -3.45 18.14
CA ALA A 379 10.56 -2.39 18.56
C ALA A 379 9.21 -2.48 17.79
N LEU A 380 9.25 -3.05 16.60
CA LEU A 380 8.06 -3.30 15.76
C LEU A 380 7.35 -4.62 16.11
N ILE A 381 8.07 -5.65 16.51
CA ILE A 381 7.46 -6.91 16.94
C ILE A 381 6.67 -6.71 18.24
N SER A 382 7.15 -5.90 19.18
CA SER A 382 6.39 -5.59 20.39
C SER A 382 5.14 -4.76 20.12
N SER A 383 5.19 -3.77 19.23
CA SER A 383 4.01 -2.95 18.88
C SER A 383 2.95 -3.71 18.07
N CYS A 384 3.35 -4.70 17.26
CA CYS A 384 2.42 -5.60 16.58
C CYS A 384 1.73 -6.59 17.56
N TRP A 385 2.38 -6.93 18.69
CA TRP A 385 1.81 -7.86 19.68
C TRP A 385 0.82 -7.18 20.63
N ASP A 386 0.97 -5.89 20.87
CA ASP A 386 0.10 -5.14 21.80
C ASP A 386 -1.22 -4.66 21.17
N GLY A 387 -1.57 -5.11 19.96
CA GLY A 387 -2.85 -4.79 19.31
C GLY A 387 -3.01 -3.31 18.92
N THR A 388 -1.91 -2.55 18.86
CA THR A 388 -1.93 -1.12 18.51
C THR A 388 -1.94 -0.84 17.02
N LEU A 389 -1.82 -1.87 16.16
CA LEU A 389 -2.09 -1.75 14.72
C LEU A 389 -3.55 -2.13 14.47
N PRO A 390 -4.45 -1.17 14.25
CA PRO A 390 -5.85 -1.51 14.00
C PRO A 390 -5.97 -2.21 12.64
N ASP A 391 -6.54 -3.39 12.68
CA ASP A 391 -7.34 -4.08 11.66
C ASP A 391 -6.85 -4.10 10.19
N LEU A 392 -5.53 -4.22 9.95
CA LEU A 392 -5.00 -4.56 8.62
C LEU A 392 -5.56 -5.91 8.11
N THR A 393 -6.09 -6.73 9.03
CA THR A 393 -6.76 -8.01 8.68
C THR A 393 -8.05 -7.82 7.89
N ARG A 394 -8.70 -6.65 7.95
CA ARG A 394 -9.89 -6.34 7.14
C ARG A 394 -9.58 -6.03 5.68
N ALA A 395 -8.34 -5.67 5.36
CA ALA A 395 -7.90 -5.38 4.00
C ALA A 395 -7.47 -6.63 3.21
N LEU A 396 -7.32 -7.77 3.89
CA LEU A 396 -6.97 -9.03 3.22
C LEU A 396 -8.17 -9.58 2.44
N PRO A 397 -8.00 -10.04 1.20
CA PRO A 397 -9.05 -10.75 0.47
C PRO A 397 -9.50 -11.95 1.31
N ARG A 398 -10.80 -12.04 1.58
CA ARG A 398 -11.37 -13.30 2.08
C ARG A 398 -11.33 -14.29 0.93
N GLY A 399 -10.44 -15.29 1.05
CA GLY A 399 -10.34 -16.40 0.12
C GLY A 399 -11.58 -17.29 0.14
#